data_8f914c8be363502b5a9bb7728a095446
#
_entry.id   8f914c8be363502b5a9bb7728a095446
#
_cell.length_a   1.000
_cell.length_b   1.000
_cell.length_c   1.000
_cell.angle_alpha   90.00
_cell.angle_beta   90.00
_cell.angle_gamma   90.00
#
_symmetry.space_group_name_H-M   'P 1'
#
loop_
_entity.id
_entity.type
_entity.pdbx_description
1 polymer ?
#
loop_
_entity_poly.entity_id
_entity_poly.type
_entity_poly.pdbx_seq_one_letter_code
_entity_poly.pdbx_strand_id
1 'polypeptide(L)'
;MIDNEAVQFLKTLIETPSLSGEEAAAVSLLVNKMTELGMRAIIDEAGNGVGIREIPNSNGEINNEIVLLGHIDTVPGVVPVRIENGKLYGRGSVDAKGPLATFLFAAAGADIQPGTRLVVIGAVEEECATSKGARHAARCFQPGTCIIGEPSGWDGLTLGYKGRVLIDYHLRQPMGHTAGPQVGVAEQAVAWWNRLAAYVERYNEGRSGLFKQILPSMRDIHTESDGIHNTVQAKIGLRLPPDFDLEYFREKVTEWAGDARLAFHGYEPAFQSSRRSPLVAIFNQVFRANNVRPHLKLKTGTSDMNVVGPIWNCPIAAYGPGDSSLDHTPDEHIEVDEYLRAVGLLSDVLSRLSRQE
;
A
#
# COMPACT_ATOMS: atom_id res chain seq x y z
N MET A 1 2.62 30.66 5.16
CA MET A 1 3.99 30.28 4.67
C MET A 1 4.12 28.76 4.52
N ILE A 2 3.81 27.97 5.55
CA ILE A 2 3.92 26.49 5.52
C ILE A 2 3.01 25.88 4.43
N ASP A 3 1.80 26.35 4.27
CA ASP A 3 0.84 25.82 3.28
C ASP A 3 1.36 25.93 1.84
N ASN A 4 1.96 27.08 1.49
CA ASN A 4 2.52 27.25 0.16
C ASN A 4 3.78 26.38 -0.05
N GLU A 5 4.59 26.23 0.98
CA GLU A 5 5.77 25.36 0.96
C GLU A 5 5.39 23.89 0.81
N ALA A 6 4.38 23.41 1.54
CA ALA A 6 3.89 22.06 1.46
C ALA A 6 3.35 21.72 0.06
N VAL A 7 2.57 22.63 -0.54
CA VAL A 7 2.05 22.44 -1.90
C VAL A 7 3.15 22.45 -2.95
N GLN A 8 4.14 23.35 -2.85
CA GLN A 8 5.27 23.39 -3.78
C GLN A 8 6.15 22.16 -3.67
N PHE A 9 6.41 21.68 -2.44
CA PHE A 9 7.16 20.44 -2.23
C PHE A 9 6.43 19.25 -2.84
N LEU A 10 5.14 19.07 -2.56
CA LEU A 10 4.34 17.99 -3.13
C LEU A 10 4.37 18.04 -4.67
N LYS A 11 4.20 19.22 -5.25
CA LYS A 11 4.29 19.40 -6.71
C LYS A 11 5.65 18.95 -7.24
N THR A 12 6.76 19.38 -6.63
CA THR A 12 8.11 19.00 -7.04
C THR A 12 8.35 17.50 -6.86
N LEU A 13 7.82 16.90 -5.79
CA LEU A 13 7.91 15.46 -5.55
C LEU A 13 7.16 14.66 -6.62
N ILE A 14 5.99 15.12 -7.04
CA ILE A 14 5.22 14.52 -8.14
C ILE A 14 5.94 14.69 -9.49
N GLU A 15 6.56 15.84 -9.73
CA GLU A 15 7.36 16.11 -10.95
C GLU A 15 8.62 15.24 -11.04
N THR A 16 9.08 14.67 -9.92
CA THR A 16 10.23 13.78 -9.85
C THR A 16 9.79 12.34 -10.09
N PRO A 17 10.12 11.70 -11.22
CA PRO A 17 9.77 10.31 -11.49
C PRO A 17 10.36 9.35 -10.44
N SER A 18 9.60 8.32 -10.08
CA SER A 18 10.02 7.31 -9.11
C SER A 18 9.28 5.98 -9.35
N LEU A 19 9.53 5.35 -10.50
CA LEU A 19 9.04 3.99 -10.72
C LEU A 19 9.68 3.04 -9.72
N SER A 20 8.97 1.95 -9.34
CA SER A 20 9.55 0.93 -8.45
C SER A 20 10.90 0.45 -8.95
N GLY A 21 11.95 0.59 -8.14
CA GLY A 21 13.36 0.34 -8.47
C GLY A 21 14.12 1.54 -9.02
N GLU A 22 13.47 2.69 -9.26
CA GLU A 22 14.07 3.91 -9.82
C GLU A 22 13.81 5.16 -8.93
N GLU A 23 13.64 4.98 -7.62
CA GLU A 23 13.16 6.01 -6.69
C GLU A 23 14.25 6.98 -6.19
N ALA A 24 15.52 6.73 -6.50
CA ALA A 24 16.68 7.41 -5.88
C ALA A 24 16.60 8.96 -5.91
N ALA A 25 16.10 9.54 -7.00
CA ALA A 25 15.96 10.98 -7.13
C ALA A 25 14.88 11.54 -6.19
N ALA A 26 13.72 10.88 -6.13
CA ALA A 26 12.62 11.28 -5.26
C ALA A 26 12.97 11.08 -3.78
N VAL A 27 13.68 10.00 -3.44
CA VAL A 27 14.19 9.73 -2.08
C VAL A 27 15.18 10.83 -1.66
N SER A 28 16.10 11.20 -2.54
CA SER A 28 17.06 12.29 -2.24
C SER A 28 16.36 13.62 -1.99
N LEU A 29 15.33 13.94 -2.80
CA LEU A 29 14.50 15.13 -2.62
C LEU A 29 13.77 15.10 -1.26
N LEU A 30 13.19 13.96 -0.89
CA LEU A 30 12.49 13.77 0.37
C LEU A 30 13.45 13.95 1.57
N VAL A 31 14.61 13.30 1.56
CA VAL A 31 15.62 13.38 2.63
C VAL A 31 16.15 14.80 2.80
N ASN A 32 16.37 15.52 1.72
CA ASN A 32 16.76 16.92 1.77
C ASN A 32 15.68 17.77 2.45
N LYS A 33 14.40 17.59 2.08
CA LYS A 33 13.29 18.31 2.70
C LYS A 33 13.11 17.94 4.17
N MET A 34 13.25 16.67 4.56
CA MET A 34 13.28 16.24 5.96
C MET A 34 14.34 16.99 6.76
N THR A 35 15.55 17.13 6.19
CA THR A 35 16.65 17.87 6.82
C THR A 35 16.35 19.36 6.97
N GLU A 36 15.81 20.00 5.93
CA GLU A 36 15.37 21.41 5.96
C GLU A 36 14.32 21.66 7.04
N LEU A 37 13.43 20.69 7.29
CA LEU A 37 12.40 20.74 8.32
C LEU A 37 12.89 20.31 9.72
N GLY A 38 14.23 20.18 9.90
CA GLY A 38 14.87 19.92 11.19
C GLY A 38 14.84 18.47 11.65
N MET A 39 14.58 17.51 10.77
CA MET A 39 14.70 16.09 11.08
C MET A 39 16.14 15.59 10.85
N ARG A 40 16.58 14.62 11.64
CA ARG A 40 17.76 13.82 11.31
C ARG A 40 17.36 12.85 10.20
N ALA A 41 17.85 13.06 8.99
CA ALA A 41 17.40 12.32 7.82
C ALA A 41 18.55 11.52 7.16
N ILE A 42 18.23 10.32 6.69
CA ILE A 42 19.15 9.40 6.00
C ILE A 42 18.45 8.66 4.88
N ILE A 43 19.24 8.11 3.97
CA ILE A 43 18.80 7.02 3.08
C ILE A 43 19.29 5.72 3.72
N ASP A 44 18.39 4.77 3.98
CA ASP A 44 18.72 3.49 4.58
C ASP A 44 19.28 2.47 3.57
N GLU A 45 19.63 1.26 4.06
CA GLU A 45 20.20 0.18 3.24
C GLU A 45 19.24 -0.36 2.18
N ALA A 46 17.93 -0.20 2.35
CA ALA A 46 16.94 -0.59 1.35
C ALA A 46 16.74 0.49 0.27
N GLY A 47 17.17 1.72 0.55
CA GLY A 47 16.95 2.90 -0.27
C GLY A 47 15.78 3.76 0.18
N ASN A 48 15.17 3.49 1.35
CA ASN A 48 14.12 4.34 1.92
C ASN A 48 14.67 5.70 2.35
N GLY A 49 13.88 6.74 2.19
CA GLY A 49 14.14 8.02 2.86
C GLY A 49 13.57 7.98 4.28
N VAL A 50 14.43 8.12 5.30
CA VAL A 50 14.04 8.05 6.71
C VAL A 50 14.38 9.36 7.41
N GLY A 51 13.36 10.02 7.99
CA GLY A 51 13.49 11.23 8.79
C GLY A 51 13.05 10.99 10.23
N ILE A 52 13.87 11.39 11.19
CA ILE A 52 13.63 11.20 12.63
C ILE A 52 13.57 12.55 13.32
N ARG A 53 12.48 12.81 14.03
CA ARG A 53 12.31 13.92 14.95
C ARG A 53 12.02 13.37 16.33
N GLU A 54 12.87 13.71 17.32
CA GLU A 54 12.75 13.16 18.65
C GLU A 54 13.02 14.20 19.75
N ILE A 55 12.33 14.06 20.88
CA ILE A 55 12.57 14.83 22.10
C ILE A 55 12.70 13.80 23.24
N PRO A 56 13.93 13.47 23.70
CA PRO A 56 14.14 12.60 24.84
C PRO A 56 13.50 13.15 26.11
N ASN A 57 13.10 12.26 27.03
CA ASN A 57 12.62 12.65 28.35
C ASN A 57 13.75 13.15 29.24
N SER A 58 13.47 13.49 30.50
CA SER A 58 14.44 13.97 31.47
C SER A 58 15.59 13.00 31.75
N ASN A 59 15.41 11.70 31.46
CA ASN A 59 16.41 10.65 31.63
C ASN A 59 17.20 10.38 30.32
N GLY A 60 16.90 11.09 29.25
CA GLY A 60 17.50 10.86 27.92
C GLY A 60 16.89 9.70 27.13
N GLU A 61 15.70 9.21 27.54
CA GLU A 61 15.06 8.03 26.95
C GLU A 61 13.92 8.41 25.99
N ILE A 62 13.65 7.51 25.05
CA ILE A 62 12.46 7.52 24.17
C ILE A 62 11.56 6.36 24.59
N ASN A 63 10.33 6.69 24.98
CA ASN A 63 9.35 5.72 25.49
C ASN A 63 8.20 5.54 24.51
N ASN A 64 8.03 6.48 23.57
CA ASN A 64 6.93 6.47 22.60
C ASN A 64 7.49 6.69 21.18
N GLU A 65 7.56 5.61 20.40
CA GLU A 65 7.96 5.66 19.00
C GLU A 65 6.73 5.54 18.10
N ILE A 66 6.53 6.53 17.23
CA ILE A 66 5.44 6.59 16.25
C ILE A 66 6.05 6.57 14.87
N VAL A 67 5.71 5.56 14.07
CA VAL A 67 6.17 5.43 12.68
C VAL A 67 5.07 5.87 11.72
N LEU A 68 5.43 6.73 10.78
CA LEU A 68 4.66 7.18 9.64
C LEU A 68 5.29 6.54 8.39
N LEU A 69 4.72 5.47 7.89
CA LEU A 69 5.23 4.70 6.75
C LEU A 69 4.38 4.97 5.53
N GLY A 70 4.90 5.71 4.57
CA GLY A 70 4.31 5.91 3.26
C GLY A 70 5.27 5.47 2.16
N HIS A 71 4.79 5.23 0.95
CA HIS A 71 5.65 4.88 -0.17
C HIS A 71 5.94 6.06 -1.09
N ILE A 72 7.07 5.98 -1.80
CA ILE A 72 7.56 7.04 -2.67
C ILE A 72 7.52 6.65 -4.15
N ASP A 73 7.45 5.34 -4.41
CA ASP A 73 7.34 4.81 -5.76
C ASP A 73 5.94 4.98 -6.35
N THR A 74 5.84 4.84 -7.65
CA THR A 74 4.60 4.95 -8.42
C THR A 74 4.56 3.91 -9.52
N VAL A 75 3.34 3.53 -9.93
CA VAL A 75 3.13 2.71 -11.12
C VAL A 75 3.52 3.45 -12.40
N PRO A 76 3.80 2.73 -13.51
CA PRO A 76 4.02 3.33 -14.82
C PRO A 76 2.82 4.16 -15.32
N GLY A 77 3.12 5.13 -16.16
CA GLY A 77 2.15 6.01 -16.79
C GLY A 77 2.37 7.47 -16.41
N VAL A 78 2.44 8.35 -17.39
CA VAL A 78 2.69 9.77 -17.19
C VAL A 78 1.36 10.52 -17.12
N VAL A 79 1.13 11.22 -16.03
CA VAL A 79 0.06 12.21 -15.88
C VAL A 79 0.73 13.59 -15.84
N PRO A 80 0.44 14.51 -16.78
CA PRO A 80 1.07 15.85 -16.80
C PRO A 80 0.83 16.60 -15.50
N VAL A 81 1.92 17.05 -14.87
CA VAL A 81 1.83 17.77 -13.59
C VAL A 81 1.35 19.19 -13.81
N ARG A 82 0.25 19.55 -13.19
CA ARG A 82 -0.34 20.89 -13.23
C ARG A 82 -1.22 21.16 -12.02
N ILE A 83 -1.35 22.42 -11.66
CA ILE A 83 -2.37 22.87 -10.70
C ILE A 83 -3.45 23.58 -11.49
N GLU A 84 -4.68 23.09 -11.38
CA GLU A 84 -5.83 23.64 -12.09
C GLU A 84 -7.08 23.52 -11.21
N ASN A 85 -7.82 24.61 -11.04
CA ASN A 85 -9.05 24.65 -10.25
C ASN A 85 -8.91 24.08 -8.82
N GLY A 86 -7.78 24.32 -8.14
CA GLY A 86 -7.51 23.83 -6.79
C GLY A 86 -7.06 22.37 -6.72
N LYS A 87 -6.83 21.72 -7.87
CA LYS A 87 -6.40 20.34 -7.99
C LYS A 87 -4.95 20.25 -8.47
N LEU A 88 -4.15 19.43 -7.82
CA LEU A 88 -2.80 19.11 -8.26
C LEU A 88 -2.83 17.74 -8.95
N TYR A 89 -2.71 17.77 -10.28
CA TYR A 89 -2.63 16.58 -11.12
C TYR A 89 -1.22 16.03 -11.18
N GLY A 90 -1.08 14.73 -11.32
CA GLY A 90 0.18 14.05 -11.53
C GLY A 90 0.17 12.62 -11.01
N ARG A 91 0.98 11.73 -11.60
CA ARG A 91 1.16 10.37 -11.12
C ARG A 91 1.75 10.37 -9.71
N GLY A 92 1.13 9.66 -8.77
CA GLY A 92 1.49 9.67 -7.36
C GLY A 92 0.88 10.80 -6.54
N SER A 93 0.08 11.70 -7.15
CA SER A 93 -0.58 12.77 -6.38
C SER A 93 -1.54 12.22 -5.32
N VAL A 94 -2.17 11.09 -5.60
CA VAL A 94 -3.04 10.36 -4.69
C VAL A 94 -2.30 9.15 -4.13
N ASP A 95 -1.66 8.33 -4.96
CA ASP A 95 -1.06 7.04 -4.60
C ASP A 95 0.47 7.04 -4.84
N ALA A 96 1.33 7.30 -3.77
CA ALA A 96 0.92 7.91 -2.51
C ALA A 96 1.88 9.02 -2.06
N LYS A 97 2.42 9.83 -3.02
CA LYS A 97 3.26 10.99 -2.68
C LYS A 97 2.49 12.07 -1.90
N GLY A 98 1.17 12.22 -2.15
CA GLY A 98 0.29 13.09 -1.37
C GLY A 98 0.23 12.69 0.11
N PRO A 99 -0.15 11.46 0.46
CA PRO A 99 -0.05 10.92 1.81
C PRO A 99 1.34 11.03 2.44
N LEU A 100 2.41 10.71 1.71
CA LEU A 100 3.79 10.80 2.20
C LEU A 100 4.19 12.26 2.53
N ALA A 101 3.88 13.21 1.65
CA ALA A 101 4.11 14.63 1.92
C ALA A 101 3.27 15.13 3.10
N THR A 102 2.05 14.63 3.27
CA THR A 102 1.23 14.89 4.46
C THR A 102 1.95 14.43 5.73
N PHE A 103 2.56 13.27 5.73
CA PHE A 103 3.33 12.76 6.87
C PHE A 103 4.50 13.66 7.23
N LEU A 104 5.25 14.07 6.22
CA LEU A 104 6.41 14.93 6.40
C LEU A 104 6.03 16.26 7.08
N PHE A 105 5.05 16.98 6.51
CA PHE A 105 4.68 18.29 7.04
C PHE A 105 3.90 18.21 8.36
N ALA A 106 3.09 17.17 8.56
CA ALA A 106 2.43 16.94 9.83
C ALA A 106 3.43 16.62 10.96
N ALA A 107 4.43 15.78 10.69
CA ALA A 107 5.46 15.46 11.66
C ALA A 107 6.35 16.68 12.00
N ALA A 108 6.64 17.54 11.01
CA ALA A 108 7.38 18.78 11.23
C ALA A 108 6.59 19.79 12.10
N GLY A 109 5.27 19.88 11.89
CA GLY A 109 4.39 20.83 12.59
C GLY A 109 3.86 20.34 13.94
N ALA A 110 3.96 19.06 14.27
CA ALA A 110 3.39 18.50 15.50
C ALA A 110 4.08 19.01 16.77
N ASP A 111 3.28 19.29 17.82
CA ASP A 111 3.76 19.61 19.17
C ASP A 111 4.01 18.32 19.94
N ILE A 112 5.22 17.73 19.81
CA ILE A 112 5.58 16.47 20.47
C ILE A 112 6.15 16.68 21.87
N GLN A 113 5.80 15.78 22.78
CA GLN A 113 6.22 15.81 24.17
C GLN A 113 7.55 15.09 24.40
N PRO A 114 8.30 15.41 25.49
CA PRO A 114 9.48 14.64 25.88
C PRO A 114 9.20 13.13 26.01
N GLY A 115 10.16 12.31 25.59
CA GLY A 115 10.03 10.86 25.49
C GLY A 115 9.49 10.36 24.14
N THR A 116 9.19 11.25 23.19
CA THR A 116 8.58 10.89 21.90
C THR A 116 9.58 10.93 20.75
N ARG A 117 9.48 9.94 19.88
CA ARG A 117 10.15 9.87 18.57
C ARG A 117 9.12 9.71 17.46
N LEU A 118 9.15 10.61 16.49
CA LEU A 118 8.44 10.46 15.20
C LEU A 118 9.45 9.98 14.14
N VAL A 119 9.09 8.95 13.40
CA VAL A 119 9.85 8.42 12.27
C VAL A 119 8.97 8.52 11.03
N VAL A 120 9.43 9.28 10.03
CA VAL A 120 8.78 9.37 8.71
C VAL A 120 9.60 8.55 7.73
N ILE A 121 8.97 7.60 7.06
CA ILE A 121 9.61 6.71 6.11
C ILE A 121 8.94 6.85 4.75
N GLY A 122 9.70 7.26 3.72
CA GLY A 122 9.34 7.12 2.33
C GLY A 122 9.87 5.80 1.80
N ALA A 123 9.02 4.77 1.83
CA ALA A 123 9.39 3.41 1.45
C ALA A 123 9.50 3.26 -0.08
N VAL A 124 10.44 2.42 -0.52
CA VAL A 124 10.62 2.06 -1.92
C VAL A 124 9.94 0.74 -2.25
N GLU A 125 9.55 0.55 -3.52
CA GLU A 125 9.04 -0.71 -4.08
C GLU A 125 7.73 -1.21 -3.40
N GLU A 126 6.80 -0.31 -3.02
CA GLU A 126 5.46 -0.72 -2.55
C GLU A 126 4.61 -1.25 -3.72
N GLU A 127 4.65 -0.56 -4.87
CA GLU A 127 3.82 -0.82 -6.06
C GLU A 127 4.23 -2.12 -6.80
N CYS A 128 5.21 -2.83 -6.31
CA CYS A 128 5.62 -4.13 -6.82
C CYS A 128 5.55 -5.23 -5.76
N ALA A 129 5.80 -6.48 -6.16
CA ALA A 129 5.60 -7.63 -5.27
C ALA A 129 6.65 -7.77 -4.15
N THR A 130 7.73 -7.01 -4.20
CA THR A 130 8.83 -7.08 -3.25
C THR A 130 8.52 -6.39 -1.93
N SER A 131 7.79 -5.25 -1.96
CA SER A 131 7.59 -4.35 -0.80
C SER A 131 8.87 -4.18 0.01
N LYS A 132 10.01 -3.96 -0.70
CA LYS A 132 11.36 -4.01 -0.15
C LYS A 132 11.56 -3.02 0.97
N GLY A 133 11.04 -1.81 0.79
CA GLY A 133 11.15 -0.73 1.76
C GLY A 133 10.45 -1.05 3.08
N ALA A 134 9.19 -1.48 3.03
CA ALA A 134 8.43 -1.86 4.20
C ALA A 134 9.00 -3.09 4.93
N ARG A 135 9.49 -4.10 4.18
CA ARG A 135 10.15 -5.27 4.79
C ARG A 135 11.44 -4.90 5.51
N HIS A 136 12.18 -3.91 5.01
CA HIS A 136 13.36 -3.40 5.70
C HIS A 136 12.95 -2.63 6.96
N ALA A 137 11.99 -1.71 6.85
CA ALA A 137 11.44 -0.96 7.98
C ALA A 137 10.91 -1.88 9.08
N ALA A 138 10.21 -2.98 8.72
CA ALA A 138 9.70 -3.96 9.66
C ALA A 138 10.78 -4.63 10.53
N ARG A 139 12.02 -4.72 10.03
CA ARG A 139 13.16 -5.27 10.77
C ARG A 139 13.91 -4.23 11.61
N CYS A 140 13.88 -2.96 11.17
CA CYS A 140 14.68 -1.90 11.78
C CYS A 140 13.95 -1.13 12.88
N PHE A 141 12.61 -1.15 12.87
CA PHE A 141 11.77 -0.40 13.82
C PHE A 141 10.83 -1.31 14.59
N GLN A 142 10.44 -0.88 15.81
CA GLN A 142 9.47 -1.55 16.68
C GLN A 142 8.55 -0.49 17.30
N PRO A 143 7.67 0.14 16.51
CA PRO A 143 6.87 1.26 16.98
C PRO A 143 5.80 0.87 17.99
N GLY A 144 5.49 1.79 18.90
CA GLY A 144 4.29 1.72 19.73
C GLY A 144 3.02 2.02 18.95
N THR A 145 3.12 2.76 17.83
CA THR A 145 1.99 3.11 16.94
C THR A 145 2.50 3.32 15.51
N CYS A 146 1.73 2.88 14.52
CA CYS A 146 2.04 3.09 13.11
C CYS A 146 0.88 3.72 12.34
N ILE A 147 1.19 4.64 11.44
CA ILE A 147 0.25 5.19 10.45
C ILE A 147 0.81 4.91 9.06
N ILE A 148 0.01 4.27 8.21
CA ILE A 148 0.36 3.95 6.83
C ILE A 148 -0.12 5.07 5.91
N GLY A 149 0.74 5.54 5.01
CA GLY A 149 0.49 6.64 4.09
C GLY A 149 -0.23 6.19 2.83
N GLU A 150 -1.56 6.09 2.93
CA GLU A 150 -2.41 5.61 1.85
C GLU A 150 -3.63 6.52 1.67
N PRO A 151 -4.15 6.69 0.45
CA PRO A 151 -5.31 7.54 0.21
C PRO A 151 -6.55 6.98 0.92
N SER A 152 -6.97 7.66 1.96
CA SER A 152 -8.14 7.30 2.77
C SER A 152 -9.24 8.37 2.75
N GLY A 153 -8.95 9.51 2.10
CA GLY A 153 -9.66 10.77 2.27
C GLY A 153 -9.21 11.49 3.55
N TRP A 154 -9.15 12.82 3.52
CA TRP A 154 -8.71 13.64 4.66
C TRP A 154 -9.57 13.43 5.93
N ASP A 155 -10.81 12.95 5.77
CA ASP A 155 -11.81 12.67 6.79
C ASP A 155 -12.00 11.18 7.11
N GLY A 156 -11.13 10.31 6.55
CA GLY A 156 -11.26 8.87 6.63
C GLY A 156 -10.06 8.15 7.23
N LEU A 157 -10.30 6.94 7.74
CA LEU A 157 -9.28 5.98 8.15
C LEU A 157 -9.53 4.64 7.48
N THR A 158 -8.49 4.05 6.89
CA THR A 158 -8.52 2.68 6.43
C THR A 158 -7.96 1.76 7.50
N LEU A 159 -8.77 0.78 7.92
CA LEU A 159 -8.46 -0.13 9.02
C LEU A 159 -8.03 -1.52 8.54
N GLY A 160 -7.96 -1.75 7.25
CA GLY A 160 -7.53 -3.05 6.75
C GLY A 160 -7.51 -3.14 5.25
N TYR A 161 -6.65 -4.04 4.80
CA TYR A 161 -6.42 -4.38 3.40
C TYR A 161 -6.52 -5.89 3.20
N LYS A 162 -7.01 -6.31 2.03
CA LYS A 162 -7.03 -7.73 1.67
C LYS A 162 -5.62 -8.25 1.45
N GLY A 163 -5.48 -9.55 1.62
CA GLY A 163 -4.29 -10.25 1.19
C GLY A 163 -4.19 -10.36 -0.33
N ARG A 164 -3.04 -10.84 -0.79
CA ARG A 164 -2.74 -11.07 -2.20
C ARG A 164 -1.98 -12.38 -2.37
N VAL A 165 -2.24 -13.08 -3.47
CA VAL A 165 -1.33 -14.09 -4.03
C VAL A 165 -1.37 -14.00 -5.54
N LEU A 166 -0.22 -14.18 -6.17
CA LEU A 166 -0.07 -14.27 -7.61
C LEU A 166 0.24 -15.72 -7.99
N ILE A 167 -0.33 -16.17 -9.10
CA ILE A 167 -0.15 -17.54 -9.62
C ILE A 167 0.24 -17.43 -11.08
N ASP A 168 1.42 -17.95 -11.43
CA ASP A 168 1.79 -18.18 -12.81
C ASP A 168 1.44 -19.63 -13.17
N TYR A 169 0.61 -19.79 -14.18
CA TYR A 169 0.25 -21.08 -14.78
C TYR A 169 1.06 -21.27 -16.04
N HIS A 170 1.71 -22.41 -16.20
CA HIS A 170 2.49 -22.78 -17.38
C HIS A 170 2.24 -24.23 -17.78
N LEU A 171 1.80 -24.43 -19.04
CA LEU A 171 1.66 -25.77 -19.63
C LEU A 171 2.30 -25.81 -21.02
N ARG A 172 3.11 -26.82 -21.27
CA ARG A 172 3.72 -27.12 -22.57
C ARG A 172 3.41 -28.55 -22.97
N GLN A 173 2.91 -28.76 -24.18
CA GLN A 173 2.59 -30.08 -24.72
C GLN A 173 3.12 -30.22 -26.15
N PRO A 174 3.48 -31.44 -26.59
CA PRO A 174 3.76 -31.72 -28.00
C PRO A 174 2.55 -31.36 -28.87
N MET A 175 2.79 -30.85 -30.06
CA MET A 175 1.75 -30.65 -31.05
C MET A 175 1.11 -31.96 -31.47
N GLY A 176 -0.21 -31.96 -31.51
CA GLY A 176 -1.01 -33.04 -32.10
C GLY A 176 -1.74 -32.56 -33.35
N HIS A 177 -2.32 -33.49 -34.09
CA HIS A 177 -3.19 -33.12 -35.20
C HIS A 177 -4.45 -32.42 -34.67
N THR A 178 -4.83 -31.28 -35.24
CA THR A 178 -5.95 -30.46 -34.77
C THR A 178 -7.30 -31.18 -34.77
N ALA A 179 -7.47 -32.22 -35.58
CA ALA A 179 -8.64 -33.12 -35.58
C ALA A 179 -8.46 -34.34 -34.67
N GLY A 180 -7.38 -34.40 -33.86
CA GLY A 180 -7.15 -35.47 -32.89
C GLY A 180 -7.93 -35.29 -31.60
N PRO A 181 -7.95 -36.31 -30.73
CA PRO A 181 -8.66 -36.27 -29.45
C PRO A 181 -7.96 -35.47 -28.35
N GLN A 182 -6.77 -34.92 -28.62
CA GLN A 182 -5.96 -34.22 -27.64
C GLN A 182 -6.54 -32.85 -27.33
N VAL A 183 -6.79 -32.57 -26.05
CA VAL A 183 -7.23 -31.24 -25.58
C VAL A 183 -6.06 -30.26 -25.68
N GLY A 184 -6.26 -29.13 -26.31
CA GLY A 184 -5.25 -28.10 -26.50
C GLY A 184 -4.84 -27.42 -25.18
N VAL A 185 -3.63 -26.83 -25.17
CA VAL A 185 -3.09 -26.18 -23.97
C VAL A 185 -3.98 -25.02 -23.49
N ALA A 186 -4.53 -24.24 -24.43
CA ALA A 186 -5.43 -23.12 -24.11
C ALA A 186 -6.73 -23.60 -23.44
N GLU A 187 -7.33 -24.67 -23.97
CA GLU A 187 -8.55 -25.27 -23.44
C GLU A 187 -8.32 -25.81 -22.02
N GLN A 188 -7.15 -26.40 -21.75
CA GLN A 188 -6.80 -26.88 -20.43
C GLN A 188 -6.60 -25.73 -19.43
N ALA A 189 -5.95 -24.63 -19.82
CA ALA A 189 -5.82 -23.45 -18.99
C ALA A 189 -7.19 -22.81 -18.66
N VAL A 190 -8.09 -22.73 -19.64
CA VAL A 190 -9.47 -22.24 -19.44
C VAL A 190 -10.25 -23.18 -18.53
N ALA A 191 -10.12 -24.49 -18.69
CA ALA A 191 -10.80 -25.48 -17.84
C ALA A 191 -10.31 -25.36 -16.38
N TRP A 192 -9.00 -25.19 -16.17
CA TRP A 192 -8.42 -24.95 -14.85
C TRP A 192 -8.95 -23.63 -14.24
N TRP A 193 -8.93 -22.54 -15.00
CA TRP A 193 -9.51 -21.26 -14.57
C TRP A 193 -10.98 -21.37 -14.15
N ASN A 194 -11.81 -22.09 -14.92
CA ASN A 194 -13.22 -22.30 -14.62
C ASN A 194 -13.40 -23.07 -13.29
N ARG A 195 -12.53 -24.05 -12.99
CA ARG A 195 -12.55 -24.73 -11.69
C ARG A 195 -12.19 -23.79 -10.54
N LEU A 196 -11.16 -22.93 -10.75
CA LEU A 196 -10.78 -21.91 -9.78
C LEU A 196 -11.94 -20.92 -9.55
N ALA A 197 -12.57 -20.42 -10.61
CA ALA A 197 -13.71 -19.53 -10.53
C ALA A 197 -14.89 -20.15 -9.76
N ALA A 198 -15.23 -21.39 -10.07
CA ALA A 198 -16.28 -22.13 -9.36
C ALA A 198 -15.95 -22.39 -7.88
N TYR A 199 -14.67 -22.60 -7.54
CA TYR A 199 -14.22 -22.67 -6.14
C TYR A 199 -14.42 -21.34 -5.43
N VAL A 200 -14.03 -20.22 -6.07
CA VAL A 200 -14.21 -18.88 -5.54
C VAL A 200 -15.69 -18.54 -5.32
N GLU A 201 -16.55 -18.85 -6.27
CA GLU A 201 -18.01 -18.66 -6.12
C GLU A 201 -18.54 -19.38 -4.87
N ARG A 202 -18.23 -20.67 -4.71
CA ARG A 202 -18.63 -21.45 -3.53
C ARG A 202 -18.04 -20.89 -2.22
N TYR A 203 -16.77 -20.46 -2.24
CA TYR A 203 -16.17 -19.84 -1.07
C TYR A 203 -16.89 -18.55 -0.67
N ASN A 204 -17.32 -17.78 -1.65
CA ASN A 204 -17.97 -16.48 -1.43
C ASN A 204 -19.46 -16.60 -1.07
N GLU A 205 -20.07 -17.76 -1.22
CA GLU A 205 -21.48 -18.00 -0.84
C GLU A 205 -21.73 -17.64 0.63
N GLY A 206 -22.75 -16.81 0.89
CA GLY A 206 -23.09 -16.32 2.23
C GLY A 206 -22.12 -15.30 2.86
N ARG A 207 -21.02 -14.95 2.19
CA ARG A 207 -20.06 -13.95 2.68
C ARG A 207 -20.45 -12.55 2.18
N SER A 208 -20.98 -11.71 3.05
CA SER A 208 -21.36 -10.34 2.71
C SER A 208 -20.16 -9.39 2.77
N GLY A 209 -20.06 -8.51 1.77
CA GLY A 209 -19.00 -7.50 1.65
C GLY A 209 -17.72 -8.03 1.00
N LEU A 210 -17.18 -7.24 0.07
CA LEU A 210 -16.01 -7.63 -0.75
C LEU A 210 -14.77 -7.98 0.09
N PHE A 211 -14.62 -7.38 1.28
CA PHE A 211 -13.48 -7.64 2.14
C PHE A 211 -13.41 -9.10 2.63
N LYS A 212 -14.55 -9.78 2.77
CA LYS A 212 -14.65 -11.18 3.22
C LYS A 212 -14.66 -12.20 2.09
N GLN A 213 -14.64 -11.75 0.84
CA GLN A 213 -14.71 -12.58 -0.35
C GLN A 213 -13.33 -12.75 -0.98
N ILE A 214 -13.10 -13.83 -1.73
CA ILE A 214 -11.96 -13.94 -2.65
C ILE A 214 -12.34 -13.17 -3.92
N LEU A 215 -11.40 -12.34 -4.43
CA LEU A 215 -11.58 -11.61 -5.68
C LEU A 215 -10.52 -12.08 -6.68
N PRO A 216 -10.86 -12.94 -7.65
CA PRO A 216 -9.94 -13.44 -8.65
C PRO A 216 -9.86 -12.49 -9.84
N SER A 217 -8.69 -12.43 -10.48
CA SER A 217 -8.51 -11.77 -11.77
C SER A 217 -7.53 -12.55 -12.63
N MET A 218 -7.91 -12.85 -13.86
CA MET A 218 -6.95 -13.29 -14.88
C MET A 218 -6.32 -12.02 -15.47
N ARG A 219 -5.03 -11.83 -15.23
CA ARG A 219 -4.31 -10.62 -15.63
C ARG A 219 -3.71 -10.73 -17.01
N ASP A 220 -3.36 -11.95 -17.39
CA ASP A 220 -2.78 -12.25 -18.70
C ASP A 220 -3.02 -13.71 -19.05
N ILE A 221 -3.19 -14.00 -20.34
CA ILE A 221 -3.17 -15.35 -20.89
C ILE A 221 -2.56 -15.27 -22.29
N HIS A 222 -1.52 -16.04 -22.51
CA HIS A 222 -0.78 -16.05 -23.75
C HIS A 222 -0.52 -17.48 -24.22
N THR A 223 -0.62 -17.71 -25.53
CA THR A 223 -0.29 -19.00 -26.15
C THR A 223 0.72 -18.81 -27.27
N GLU A 224 1.65 -19.73 -27.39
CA GLU A 224 2.65 -19.77 -28.43
C GLU A 224 2.90 -21.18 -28.95
N SER A 225 3.51 -21.29 -30.13
CA SER A 225 3.93 -22.56 -30.70
C SER A 225 5.31 -22.41 -31.33
N ASP A 226 6.19 -23.38 -31.08
CA ASP A 226 7.50 -23.47 -31.72
C ASP A 226 7.49 -24.41 -32.94
N GLY A 227 6.29 -24.88 -33.37
CA GLY A 227 6.12 -25.83 -34.47
C GLY A 227 6.28 -27.31 -34.07
N ILE A 228 6.66 -27.58 -32.84
CA ILE A 228 6.78 -28.93 -32.23
C ILE A 228 5.96 -29.03 -30.96
N HIS A 229 5.85 -27.94 -30.20
CA HIS A 229 5.11 -27.86 -28.95
C HIS A 229 4.20 -26.64 -28.95
N ASN A 230 3.07 -26.78 -28.29
CA ASN A 230 2.20 -25.67 -27.91
C ASN A 230 2.41 -25.35 -26.43
N THR A 231 2.47 -24.07 -26.11
CA THR A 231 2.64 -23.56 -24.75
C THR A 231 1.52 -22.59 -24.42
N VAL A 232 1.03 -22.62 -23.18
CA VAL A 232 0.18 -21.58 -22.61
C VAL A 232 0.80 -21.06 -21.33
N GLN A 233 0.78 -19.75 -21.16
CA GLN A 233 1.12 -19.07 -19.91
C GLN A 233 -0.07 -18.22 -19.49
N ALA A 234 -0.40 -18.23 -18.20
CA ALA A 234 -1.39 -17.30 -17.67
C ALA A 234 -0.94 -16.74 -16.32
N LYS A 235 -1.31 -15.49 -16.05
CA LYS A 235 -1.06 -14.79 -14.78
C LYS A 235 -2.38 -14.51 -14.08
N ILE A 236 -2.51 -15.03 -12.86
CA ILE A 236 -3.71 -14.88 -12.06
C ILE A 236 -3.37 -14.14 -10.78
N GLY A 237 -4.18 -13.16 -10.42
CA GLY A 237 -4.13 -12.47 -9.14
C GLY A 237 -5.35 -12.81 -8.29
N LEU A 238 -5.14 -13.05 -7.01
CA LEU A 238 -6.22 -13.24 -6.04
C LEU A 238 -6.08 -12.21 -4.93
N ARG A 239 -7.19 -11.53 -4.60
CA ARG A 239 -7.30 -10.75 -3.37
C ARG A 239 -7.98 -11.62 -2.31
N LEU A 240 -7.32 -11.78 -1.17
CA LEU A 240 -7.65 -12.79 -0.16
C LEU A 240 -8.28 -12.16 1.09
N PRO A 241 -9.31 -12.79 1.69
CA PRO A 241 -9.86 -12.36 2.97
C PRO A 241 -8.94 -12.76 4.16
N PRO A 242 -9.17 -12.20 5.38
CA PRO A 242 -8.31 -12.49 6.55
C PRO A 242 -8.29 -13.94 7.00
N ASP A 243 -9.36 -14.69 6.78
CA ASP A 243 -9.54 -16.09 7.21
C ASP A 243 -9.21 -17.12 6.12
N PHE A 244 -8.43 -16.74 5.13
CA PHE A 244 -8.12 -17.59 3.98
C PHE A 244 -7.01 -18.59 4.28
N ASP A 245 -7.31 -19.89 4.09
CA ASP A 245 -6.33 -20.97 4.17
C ASP A 245 -5.58 -21.11 2.82
N LEU A 246 -4.40 -20.48 2.74
CA LEU A 246 -3.59 -20.49 1.53
C LEU A 246 -3.04 -21.87 1.20
N GLU A 247 -2.62 -22.65 2.20
CA GLU A 247 -1.99 -23.96 1.98
C GLU A 247 -3.01 -24.94 1.41
N TYR A 248 -4.19 -25.04 2.01
CA TYR A 248 -5.29 -25.85 1.45
C TYR A 248 -5.65 -25.42 0.02
N PHE A 249 -5.71 -24.11 -0.22
CA PHE A 249 -6.00 -23.59 -1.56
C PHE A 249 -4.91 -24.00 -2.56
N ARG A 250 -3.63 -23.86 -2.22
CA ARG A 250 -2.49 -24.23 -3.08
C ARG A 250 -2.54 -25.71 -3.46
N GLU A 251 -2.81 -26.58 -2.50
CA GLU A 251 -2.96 -28.02 -2.75
C GLU A 251 -4.07 -28.28 -3.80
N LYS A 252 -5.24 -27.68 -3.61
CA LYS A 252 -6.39 -27.87 -4.50
C LYS A 252 -6.16 -27.38 -5.92
N VAL A 253 -5.67 -26.15 -6.09
CA VAL A 253 -5.45 -25.60 -7.44
C VAL A 253 -4.30 -26.31 -8.17
N THR A 254 -3.31 -26.84 -7.43
CA THR A 254 -2.23 -27.66 -7.99
C THR A 254 -2.76 -29.03 -8.44
N GLU A 255 -3.61 -29.67 -7.64
CA GLU A 255 -4.29 -30.92 -8.03
C GLU A 255 -5.07 -30.74 -9.36
N TRP A 256 -5.75 -29.60 -9.54
CA TRP A 256 -6.54 -29.32 -10.75
C TRP A 256 -5.69 -28.98 -11.98
N ALA A 257 -4.47 -28.58 -11.78
CA ALA A 257 -3.58 -28.15 -12.87
C ALA A 257 -3.07 -29.31 -13.73
N GLY A 258 -3.13 -30.56 -13.22
CA GLY A 258 -2.64 -31.74 -13.94
C GLY A 258 -1.17 -31.63 -14.27
N ASP A 259 -0.83 -31.64 -15.56
CA ASP A 259 0.55 -31.53 -16.05
C ASP A 259 1.09 -30.10 -16.07
N ALA A 260 0.24 -29.10 -15.81
CA ALA A 260 0.69 -27.71 -15.76
C ALA A 260 1.49 -27.42 -14.48
N ARG A 261 2.48 -26.54 -14.62
CA ARG A 261 3.26 -26.04 -13.48
C ARG A 261 2.63 -24.78 -12.96
N LEU A 262 2.45 -24.69 -11.63
CA LEU A 262 2.03 -23.48 -10.93
C LEU A 262 3.19 -22.92 -10.12
N ALA A 263 3.42 -21.61 -10.24
CA ALA A 263 4.32 -20.88 -9.35
C ALA A 263 3.49 -19.86 -8.55
N PHE A 264 3.66 -19.86 -7.22
CA PHE A 264 2.97 -18.95 -6.31
C PHE A 264 3.97 -17.92 -5.79
N HIS A 265 3.63 -16.65 -5.91
CA HIS A 265 4.51 -15.56 -5.46
C HIS A 265 3.71 -14.33 -5.01
N GLY A 266 4.42 -13.34 -4.43
CA GLY A 266 3.81 -12.07 -4.01
C GLY A 266 2.69 -12.24 -2.98
N TYR A 267 2.78 -13.27 -2.12
CA TYR A 267 1.82 -13.48 -1.05
C TYR A 267 2.00 -12.43 0.05
N GLU A 268 0.88 -11.79 0.38
CA GLU A 268 0.72 -10.97 1.57
C GLU A 268 -0.55 -11.42 2.29
N PRO A 269 -0.52 -11.63 3.62
CA PRO A 269 -1.73 -11.94 4.37
C PRO A 269 -2.66 -10.72 4.40
N ALA A 270 -3.96 -10.93 4.48
CA ALA A 270 -4.87 -9.84 4.79
C ALA A 270 -4.64 -9.34 6.21
N PHE A 271 -4.77 -8.04 6.41
CA PHE A 271 -4.61 -7.42 7.72
C PHE A 271 -5.80 -6.52 8.05
N GLN A 272 -6.25 -6.58 9.30
CA GLN A 272 -7.33 -5.72 9.78
C GLN A 272 -7.09 -5.29 11.23
N SER A 273 -7.02 -3.99 11.44
CA SER A 273 -6.94 -3.35 12.74
C SER A 273 -8.27 -3.30 13.46
N SER A 274 -8.21 -3.21 14.79
CA SER A 274 -9.38 -3.02 15.62
C SER A 274 -9.94 -1.58 15.49
N ARG A 275 -11.26 -1.47 15.31
CA ARG A 275 -11.97 -0.19 15.40
C ARG A 275 -11.89 0.45 16.79
N ARG A 276 -11.50 -0.31 17.80
CA ARG A 276 -11.40 0.12 19.21
C ARG A 276 -9.94 0.38 19.64
N SER A 277 -9.00 0.44 18.67
CA SER A 277 -7.60 0.72 19.01
C SER A 277 -7.43 2.15 19.56
N PRO A 278 -6.43 2.39 20.43
CA PRO A 278 -6.12 3.72 20.93
C PRO A 278 -5.89 4.74 19.79
N LEU A 279 -5.21 4.34 18.72
CA LEU A 279 -4.97 5.17 17.53
C LEU A 279 -6.30 5.66 16.92
N VAL A 280 -7.26 4.76 16.68
CA VAL A 280 -8.59 5.11 16.14
C VAL A 280 -9.35 6.04 17.08
N ALA A 281 -9.21 5.85 18.39
CA ALA A 281 -9.84 6.73 19.37
C ALA A 281 -9.32 8.16 19.29
N ILE A 282 -8.00 8.35 19.11
CA ILE A 282 -7.38 9.68 18.97
C ILE A 282 -7.80 10.33 17.66
N PHE A 283 -7.76 9.63 16.53
CA PHE A 283 -8.28 10.16 15.27
C PHE A 283 -9.73 10.62 15.41
N ASN A 284 -10.59 9.82 16.03
CA ASN A 284 -11.98 10.19 16.27
C ASN A 284 -12.13 11.44 17.14
N GLN A 285 -11.24 11.65 18.13
CA GLN A 285 -11.25 12.86 18.97
C GLN A 285 -10.85 14.09 18.13
N VAL A 286 -9.80 13.99 17.31
CA VAL A 286 -9.35 15.08 16.44
C VAL A 286 -10.40 15.42 15.39
N PHE A 287 -10.98 14.42 14.71
CA PHE A 287 -12.05 14.63 13.75
C PHE A 287 -13.26 15.36 14.37
N ARG A 288 -13.71 14.93 15.55
CA ARG A 288 -14.81 15.61 16.27
C ARG A 288 -14.48 17.03 16.66
N ALA A 289 -13.24 17.30 17.13
CA ALA A 289 -12.80 18.64 17.50
C ALA A 289 -12.80 19.60 16.29
N ASN A 290 -12.61 19.06 15.08
CA ASN A 290 -12.64 19.79 13.82
C ASN A 290 -14.00 19.70 13.08
N ASN A 291 -15.07 19.24 13.76
CA ASN A 291 -16.41 19.04 13.18
C ASN A 291 -16.45 18.09 11.97
N VAL A 292 -15.54 17.13 11.91
CA VAL A 292 -15.45 16.10 10.85
C VAL A 292 -16.11 14.83 11.32
N ARG A 293 -16.95 14.23 10.48
CA ARG A 293 -17.52 12.90 10.70
C ARG A 293 -16.59 11.84 10.08
N PRO A 294 -15.94 11.01 10.89
CA PRO A 294 -14.97 10.05 10.37
C PRO A 294 -15.62 8.93 9.54
N HIS A 295 -14.94 8.53 8.48
CA HIS A 295 -15.27 7.38 7.65
C HIS A 295 -14.26 6.25 7.90
N LEU A 296 -14.72 5.12 8.48
CA LEU A 296 -13.86 3.94 8.67
C LEU A 296 -14.02 2.99 7.49
N LYS A 297 -12.93 2.71 6.79
CA LYS A 297 -12.89 1.94 5.53
C LYS A 297 -12.15 0.62 5.69
N LEU A 298 -12.50 -0.34 4.84
CA LEU A 298 -11.73 -1.55 4.54
C LEU A 298 -11.51 -1.57 3.03
N LYS A 299 -10.27 -1.70 2.59
CA LYS A 299 -9.91 -1.69 1.16
C LYS A 299 -9.71 -3.10 0.62
N THR A 300 -9.98 -3.28 -0.66
CA THR A 300 -9.79 -4.55 -1.37
C THR A 300 -8.39 -4.70 -1.96
N GLY A 301 -7.58 -3.62 -1.94
CA GLY A 301 -6.17 -3.63 -2.30
C GLY A 301 -5.29 -4.28 -1.24
N THR A 302 -3.98 -4.27 -1.48
CA THR A 302 -2.90 -4.54 -0.51
C THR A 302 -2.13 -3.26 -0.29
N SER A 303 -1.48 -3.10 0.84
CA SER A 303 -0.56 -2.01 1.13
C SER A 303 0.57 -2.48 2.04
N ASP A 304 1.52 -1.63 2.36
CA ASP A 304 2.56 -1.89 3.34
C ASP A 304 2.01 -2.28 4.73
N MET A 305 0.74 -1.95 5.03
CA MET A 305 0.05 -2.44 6.23
C MET A 305 0.02 -3.98 6.32
N ASN A 306 -0.09 -4.67 5.19
CA ASN A 306 -0.08 -6.14 5.14
C ASN A 306 1.29 -6.72 5.51
N VAL A 307 2.36 -5.96 5.21
CA VAL A 307 3.74 -6.35 5.49
C VAL A 307 4.11 -6.10 6.95
N VAL A 308 3.91 -4.88 7.43
CA VAL A 308 4.38 -4.48 8.76
C VAL A 308 3.40 -4.83 9.88
N GLY A 309 2.10 -4.86 9.61
CA GLY A 309 1.06 -5.10 10.62
C GLY A 309 1.22 -6.40 11.39
N PRO A 310 1.44 -7.56 10.74
CA PRO A 310 1.68 -8.82 11.41
C PRO A 310 2.98 -8.86 12.25
N ILE A 311 3.98 -8.03 11.90
CA ILE A 311 5.29 -8.02 12.54
C ILE A 311 5.30 -7.08 13.75
N TRP A 312 4.84 -5.84 13.58
CA TRP A 312 4.88 -4.85 14.64
C TRP A 312 3.83 -5.05 15.73
N ASN A 313 2.69 -5.64 15.39
CA ASN A 313 1.61 -5.94 16.34
C ASN A 313 1.23 -4.74 17.24
N CYS A 314 1.31 -3.53 16.70
CA CYS A 314 0.95 -2.28 17.37
C CYS A 314 -0.38 -1.73 16.83
N PRO A 315 -0.99 -0.70 17.47
CA PRO A 315 -2.06 0.08 16.87
C PRO A 315 -1.65 0.64 15.51
N ILE A 316 -2.36 0.25 14.44
CA ILE A 316 -2.05 0.63 13.07
C ILE A 316 -3.32 1.03 12.31
N ALA A 317 -3.25 2.07 11.49
CA ALA A 317 -4.31 2.50 10.58
C ALA A 317 -3.67 3.18 9.37
N ALA A 318 -4.35 3.21 8.22
CA ALA A 318 -3.90 4.02 7.11
C ALA A 318 -4.67 5.35 7.07
N TYR A 319 -3.93 6.42 6.76
CA TYR A 319 -4.42 7.78 6.65
C TYR A 319 -3.67 8.52 5.55
N GLY A 320 -4.38 9.35 4.82
CA GLY A 320 -3.85 10.26 3.83
C GLY A 320 -4.97 10.86 2.99
N PRO A 321 -4.77 12.07 2.46
CA PRO A 321 -5.71 12.71 1.55
C PRO A 321 -5.78 11.95 0.22
N GLY A 322 -6.79 12.27 -0.58
CA GLY A 322 -7.00 11.74 -1.90
C GLY A 322 -8.12 10.71 -2.00
N ASP A 323 -8.76 10.70 -3.15
CA ASP A 323 -9.79 9.72 -3.50
C ASP A 323 -9.15 8.50 -4.17
N SER A 324 -9.14 7.36 -3.48
CA SER A 324 -8.56 6.12 -4.01
C SER A 324 -9.26 5.55 -5.25
N SER A 325 -10.37 6.12 -5.70
CA SER A 325 -10.94 5.76 -7.00
C SER A 325 -10.13 6.34 -8.19
N LEU A 326 -9.24 7.29 -7.90
CA LEU A 326 -8.33 7.90 -8.87
C LEU A 326 -6.96 7.19 -8.94
N ASP A 327 -6.68 6.24 -8.02
CA ASP A 327 -5.44 5.48 -8.01
C ASP A 327 -5.19 4.85 -9.39
N HIS A 328 -4.00 5.02 -9.93
CA HIS A 328 -3.55 4.46 -11.22
C HIS A 328 -4.33 4.93 -12.47
N THR A 329 -5.22 5.91 -12.34
CA THR A 329 -5.98 6.44 -13.49
C THR A 329 -5.21 7.54 -14.23
N PRO A 330 -5.59 7.87 -15.49
CA PRO A 330 -5.00 8.98 -16.21
C PRO A 330 -5.42 10.36 -15.66
N ASP A 331 -6.46 10.42 -14.84
CA ASP A 331 -7.00 11.64 -14.24
C ASP A 331 -6.58 11.83 -12.77
N GLU A 332 -5.54 11.13 -12.34
CA GLU A 332 -5.06 11.18 -10.96
C GLU A 332 -4.72 12.61 -10.53
N HIS A 333 -5.38 13.06 -9.47
CA HIS A 333 -5.19 14.38 -8.87
C HIS A 333 -5.60 14.39 -7.41
N ILE A 334 -5.00 15.31 -6.66
CA ILE A 334 -5.37 15.59 -5.27
C ILE A 334 -5.94 17.01 -5.15
N GLU A 335 -7.00 17.19 -4.37
CA GLU A 335 -7.51 18.50 -3.99
C GLU A 335 -6.51 19.16 -3.02
N VAL A 336 -6.00 20.36 -3.36
CA VAL A 336 -5.00 21.07 -2.56
C VAL A 336 -5.53 21.37 -1.15
N ASP A 337 -6.79 21.79 -1.04
CA ASP A 337 -7.43 22.07 0.25
C ASP A 337 -7.56 20.80 1.11
N GLU A 338 -7.85 19.64 0.50
CA GLU A 338 -7.90 18.35 1.20
C GLU A 338 -6.52 17.96 1.73
N TYR A 339 -5.49 18.13 0.92
CA TYR A 339 -4.11 17.89 1.32
C TYR A 339 -3.70 18.73 2.53
N LEU A 340 -3.96 20.03 2.49
CA LEU A 340 -3.61 20.94 3.59
C LEU A 340 -4.41 20.66 4.87
N ARG A 341 -5.70 20.31 4.74
CA ARG A 341 -6.51 19.86 5.89
C ARG A 341 -5.96 18.58 6.50
N ALA A 342 -5.55 17.62 5.66
CA ALA A 342 -4.96 16.36 6.14
C ALA A 342 -3.66 16.59 6.91
N VAL A 343 -2.79 17.52 6.45
CA VAL A 343 -1.58 17.92 7.18
C VAL A 343 -1.92 18.45 8.57
N GLY A 344 -2.86 19.40 8.68
CA GLY A 344 -3.28 19.97 9.95
C GLY A 344 -3.87 18.93 10.91
N LEU A 345 -4.82 18.10 10.43
CA LEU A 345 -5.46 17.07 11.23
C LEU A 345 -4.45 16.02 11.72
N LEU A 346 -3.52 15.58 10.87
CA LEU A 346 -2.50 14.62 11.27
C LEU A 346 -1.51 15.22 12.27
N SER A 347 -1.14 16.50 12.13
CA SER A 347 -0.32 17.21 13.12
C SER A 347 -0.97 17.21 14.50
N ASP A 348 -2.29 17.47 14.58
CA ASP A 348 -3.06 17.39 15.82
C ASP A 348 -3.11 15.95 16.39
N VAL A 349 -3.24 14.94 15.53
CA VAL A 349 -3.21 13.52 15.94
C VAL A 349 -1.86 13.17 16.54
N LEU A 350 -0.74 13.53 15.88
CA LEU A 350 0.62 13.25 16.36
C LEU A 350 0.90 13.96 17.70
N SER A 351 0.45 15.22 17.83
CA SER A 351 0.57 15.97 19.07
C SER A 351 -0.18 15.32 20.24
N ARG A 352 -1.33 14.67 19.98
CA ARG A 352 -2.09 13.93 21.00
C ARG A 352 -1.49 12.56 21.29
N LEU A 353 -1.00 11.84 20.27
CA LEU A 353 -0.32 10.57 20.44
C LEU A 353 0.94 10.72 21.29
N SER A 354 1.67 11.84 21.17
CA SER A 354 2.85 12.12 21.98
C SER A 354 2.56 12.35 23.47
N ARG A 355 1.31 12.63 23.84
CA ARG A 355 0.88 12.88 25.24
C ARG A 355 0.34 11.65 25.95
N GLN A 356 0.30 10.50 25.28
CA GLN A 356 -0.13 9.24 25.89
C GLN A 356 1.06 8.58 26.61
N GLU A 357 0.88 8.32 27.91
CA GLU A 357 1.77 7.54 28.75
C GLU A 357 1.55 6.02 28.55
#